data_4a729f8736a6867308eb8da1c3354f8e
#
_entry.id   4a729f8736a6867308eb8da1c3354f8e
#
_cell.length_a   1.000
_cell.length_b   1.000
_cell.length_c   1.000
_cell.angle_alpha   90.00
_cell.angle_beta   90.00
_cell.angle_gamma   90.00
#
_symmetry.space_group_name_H-M   'P 1'
#
loop_
_entity.id
_entity.type
_entity.pdbx_description
1 polymer ?
#
loop_
_entity_poly.entity_id
_entity_poly.type
_entity_poly.pdbx_seq_one_letter_code
_entity_poly.pdbx_strand_id
1 'polypeptide(L)'
;MNAGRRLVRNTVFGLWGAAALFVGLNRLAATPAGEGKDSFLTLGLRQDREPQRDPEIDLATARDFTRLSVRGPLRVEVVGAGAYKVTLTASSGQSPQVHAYLKEGVLHVDGGEGRGAMQGVLRVEVPTLQRIDAASAQLVVRALHAPELSLFTYGGGVATLEQNHVQRWYVFSSNPLELRVDDATFAAGSLKANADVVIRRAP
;
A
#
# COMPACT_ATOMS: atom_id res chain seq x y z
N MET A 1 -19.95 -1.50 -44.20
CA MET A 1 -18.99 -2.14 -43.26
C MET A 1 -19.16 -1.44 -41.93
N ASN A 2 -19.92 -2.03 -40.99
CA ASN A 2 -20.31 -1.40 -39.72
C ASN A 2 -19.42 -1.92 -38.61
N ALA A 3 -18.61 -1.02 -38.05
CA ALA A 3 -17.80 -1.26 -36.86
C ALA A 3 -18.69 -1.18 -35.61
N GLY A 4 -18.99 -2.32 -35.01
CA GLY A 4 -19.80 -2.41 -33.79
C GLY A 4 -19.03 -1.87 -32.58
N ARG A 5 -19.44 -0.73 -32.05
CA ARG A 5 -19.06 -0.24 -30.74
C ARG A 5 -19.70 -1.14 -29.66
N ARG A 6 -18.89 -1.98 -29.03
CA ARG A 6 -19.33 -2.68 -27.80
C ARG A 6 -19.24 -1.71 -26.62
N LEU A 7 -20.41 -1.30 -26.18
CA LEU A 7 -20.61 -0.53 -24.95
C LEU A 7 -20.37 -1.48 -23.75
N VAL A 8 -19.31 -1.27 -23.01
CA VAL A 8 -19.10 -1.97 -21.74
C VAL A 8 -20.00 -1.30 -20.71
N ARG A 9 -21.07 -1.99 -20.30
CA ARG A 9 -21.95 -1.57 -19.20
C ARG A 9 -21.21 -1.71 -17.89
N ASN A 10 -20.83 -0.58 -17.30
CA ASN A 10 -20.39 -0.52 -15.91
C ASN A 10 -21.58 -0.77 -15.00
N THR A 11 -21.62 -1.92 -14.36
CA THR A 11 -22.61 -2.22 -13.32
C THR A 11 -22.08 -1.64 -12.01
N VAL A 12 -22.62 -0.51 -11.62
CA VAL A 12 -22.35 0.12 -10.32
C VAL A 12 -23.16 -0.63 -9.28
N PHE A 13 -22.51 -1.46 -8.47
CA PHE A 13 -23.10 -1.99 -7.25
C PHE A 13 -22.83 -1.00 -6.13
N GLY A 14 -23.91 -0.37 -5.67
CA GLY A 14 -23.90 0.46 -4.48
C GLY A 14 -23.59 -0.40 -3.25
N LEU A 15 -22.61 -0.02 -2.48
CA LEU A 15 -22.24 -0.67 -1.25
C LEU A 15 -22.49 0.23 -0.06
N TRP A 16 -23.24 -0.29 0.85
CA TRP A 16 -23.55 0.23 2.15
C TRP A 16 -22.28 0.42 2.99
N GLY A 17 -21.92 1.66 3.24
CA GLY A 17 -20.91 2.02 4.22
C GLY A 17 -21.57 2.25 5.57
N ALA A 18 -21.37 1.36 6.53
CA ALA A 18 -21.68 1.61 7.92
C ALA A 18 -20.60 2.52 8.51
N ALA A 19 -20.86 3.85 8.52
CA ALA A 19 -20.08 4.80 9.28
C ALA A 19 -20.53 4.74 10.74
N ALA A 20 -19.74 4.14 11.60
CA ALA A 20 -19.91 4.25 13.04
C ALA A 20 -19.45 5.65 13.50
N LEU A 21 -20.41 6.54 13.69
CA LEU A 21 -20.22 7.85 14.26
C LEU A 21 -20.06 7.70 15.79
N PHE A 22 -18.82 7.76 16.29
CA PHE A 22 -18.60 7.92 17.72
C PHE A 22 -18.74 9.40 18.08
N VAL A 23 -19.93 9.80 18.52
CA VAL A 23 -20.16 11.11 19.15
C VAL A 23 -19.82 10.96 20.62
N GLY A 24 -18.63 11.42 21.01
CA GLY A 24 -18.26 11.59 22.41
C GLY A 24 -18.97 12.80 23.00
N LEU A 25 -20.01 12.59 23.76
CA LEU A 25 -20.67 13.62 24.59
C LEU A 25 -19.80 13.90 25.80
N ASN A 26 -19.03 14.98 25.74
CA ASN A 26 -18.44 15.59 26.93
C ASN A 26 -19.53 16.33 27.71
N ARG A 27 -20.06 15.69 28.74
CA ARG A 27 -20.82 16.37 29.78
C ARG A 27 -19.84 17.04 30.76
N LEU A 28 -19.78 18.34 30.70
CA LEU A 28 -19.25 19.18 31.78
C LEU A 28 -20.19 19.05 33.00
N ALA A 29 -19.76 18.29 33.99
CA ALA A 29 -20.37 18.31 35.30
C ALA A 29 -19.54 19.29 36.16
N ALA A 30 -20.17 20.39 36.56
CA ALA A 30 -19.64 21.28 37.56
C ALA A 30 -19.59 20.55 38.91
N THR A 31 -18.42 20.49 39.53
CA THR A 31 -18.21 19.94 40.86
C THR A 31 -18.19 21.10 41.86
N PRO A 32 -18.96 21.05 42.94
CA PRO A 32 -18.86 22.03 44.01
C PRO A 32 -17.60 21.81 44.87
N ALA A 33 -17.06 22.92 45.35
CA ALA A 33 -15.93 22.95 46.25
C ALA A 33 -16.25 22.21 47.56
N GLY A 34 -15.42 21.21 47.88
CA GLY A 34 -15.40 20.51 49.16
C GLY A 34 -13.98 20.33 49.60
N GLU A 35 -13.60 20.99 50.68
CA GLU A 35 -12.36 20.78 51.42
C GLU A 35 -12.26 19.32 51.89
N GLY A 36 -11.14 18.67 51.61
CA GLY A 36 -10.85 17.33 52.11
C GLY A 36 -9.39 16.99 51.85
N LYS A 37 -8.63 17.05 52.91
CA LYS A 37 -7.24 16.66 53.04
C LYS A 37 -7.03 15.20 52.61
N ASP A 38 -5.80 14.94 52.14
CA ASP A 38 -5.12 13.65 52.14
C ASP A 38 -5.63 12.61 51.13
N SER A 39 -4.95 12.55 49.97
CA SER A 39 -4.52 11.27 49.41
C SER A 39 -3.52 11.51 48.27
N PHE A 40 -2.27 11.65 48.63
CA PHE A 40 -1.16 11.28 47.78
C PHE A 40 -1.26 9.79 47.57
N LEU A 41 -1.41 9.36 46.37
CA LEU A 41 -0.96 8.12 45.79
C LEU A 41 -1.78 7.77 44.55
N THR A 42 -1.61 8.57 43.50
CA THR A 42 -1.82 7.99 42.19
C THR A 42 -0.51 8.16 41.45
N LEU A 43 0.46 7.36 41.85
CA LEU A 43 1.57 6.97 40.97
C LEU A 43 0.99 6.16 39.83
N GLY A 44 0.33 6.84 38.92
CA GLY A 44 0.10 6.35 37.58
C GLY A 44 1.46 6.31 36.91
N LEU A 45 2.19 5.24 37.13
CA LEU A 45 3.26 4.84 36.24
C LEU A 45 2.62 4.64 34.87
N ARG A 46 2.43 5.75 34.12
CA ARG A 46 2.44 5.67 32.68
C ARG A 46 3.83 5.12 32.36
N GLN A 47 3.93 3.81 32.31
CA GLN A 47 4.94 3.20 31.50
C GLN A 47 4.67 3.73 30.08
N ASP A 48 5.36 4.79 29.71
CA ASP A 48 5.59 5.13 28.32
C ASP A 48 6.28 3.90 27.75
N ARG A 49 5.46 2.91 27.34
CA ARG A 49 5.94 1.84 26.47
C ARG A 49 6.42 2.58 25.25
N GLU A 50 7.73 2.77 25.14
CA GLU A 50 8.34 3.09 23.87
C GLU A 50 7.69 2.15 22.86
N PRO A 51 7.13 2.68 21.75
CA PRO A 51 6.55 1.83 20.74
C PRO A 51 7.64 0.86 20.32
N GLN A 52 7.44 -0.41 20.67
CA GLN A 52 8.39 -1.48 20.39
C GLN A 52 8.56 -1.50 18.86
N ARG A 53 9.64 -0.90 18.38
CA ARG A 53 9.95 -0.91 16.95
C ARG A 53 10.20 -2.34 16.55
N ASP A 54 9.51 -2.78 15.52
CA ASP A 54 9.78 -4.09 14.92
C ASP A 54 11.26 -4.14 14.51
N PRO A 55 11.93 -5.28 14.68
CA PRO A 55 13.35 -5.40 14.36
C PRO A 55 13.59 -5.09 12.88
N GLU A 56 14.48 -4.17 12.61
CA GLU A 56 14.90 -3.83 11.25
C GLU A 56 15.61 -5.03 10.60
N ILE A 57 15.31 -5.26 9.33
CA ILE A 57 15.94 -6.34 8.55
C ILE A 57 16.77 -5.77 7.40
N ASP A 58 17.80 -6.50 7.01
CA ASP A 58 18.49 -6.27 5.74
C ASP A 58 17.55 -6.71 4.60
N LEU A 59 17.24 -5.79 3.68
CA LEU A 59 16.41 -6.05 2.50
C LEU A 59 16.90 -7.25 1.69
N ALA A 60 18.22 -7.46 1.61
CA ALA A 60 18.79 -8.59 0.89
C ALA A 60 18.43 -9.96 1.49
N THR A 61 18.02 -9.99 2.76
CA THR A 61 17.62 -11.21 3.47
C THR A 61 16.12 -11.41 3.51
N ALA A 62 15.33 -10.44 3.03
CA ALA A 62 13.88 -10.49 3.05
C ALA A 62 13.34 -11.64 2.18
N ARG A 63 12.57 -12.55 2.78
CA ARG A 63 11.93 -13.69 2.11
C ARG A 63 10.67 -14.11 2.82
N ASP A 64 9.92 -15.02 2.22
CA ASP A 64 8.72 -15.63 2.82
C ASP A 64 7.60 -14.63 3.14
N PHE A 65 7.51 -13.55 2.35
CA PHE A 65 6.40 -12.60 2.43
C PHE A 65 5.47 -12.75 1.22
N THR A 66 4.18 -12.53 1.45
CA THR A 66 3.13 -12.54 0.43
C THR A 66 2.47 -11.18 0.26
N ARG A 67 2.87 -10.22 1.09
CA ARG A 67 2.36 -8.85 1.07
C ARG A 67 3.52 -7.86 1.13
N LEU A 68 3.38 -6.77 0.39
CA LEU A 68 4.35 -5.68 0.33
C LEU A 68 3.67 -4.38 0.74
N SER A 69 4.23 -3.66 1.69
CA SER A 69 3.77 -2.32 2.11
C SER A 69 4.92 -1.33 1.94
N VAL A 70 4.77 -0.36 1.05
CA VAL A 70 5.81 0.64 0.77
C VAL A 70 5.27 2.03 1.02
N ARG A 71 6.06 2.85 1.71
CA ARG A 71 5.81 4.27 1.94
C ARG A 71 7.00 5.10 1.52
N GLY A 72 6.74 6.36 1.18
CA GLY A 72 7.78 7.33 0.81
C GLY A 72 8.01 7.45 -0.69
N PRO A 73 8.86 8.38 -1.10
CA PRO A 73 9.09 8.74 -2.50
C PRO A 73 10.01 7.73 -3.20
N LEU A 74 9.54 6.51 -3.35
CA LEU A 74 10.24 5.40 -4.00
C LEU A 74 9.57 5.01 -5.31
N ARG A 75 10.37 4.65 -6.30
CA ARG A 75 9.90 3.86 -7.42
C ARG A 75 9.94 2.39 -7.02
N VAL A 76 8.82 1.71 -7.10
CA VAL A 76 8.71 0.31 -6.72
C VAL A 76 8.53 -0.53 -7.98
N GLU A 77 9.43 -1.48 -8.20
CA GLU A 77 9.36 -2.45 -9.28
C GLU A 77 9.18 -3.84 -8.68
N VAL A 78 7.99 -4.40 -8.84
CA VAL A 78 7.68 -5.78 -8.44
C VAL A 78 7.79 -6.68 -9.65
N VAL A 79 8.59 -7.73 -9.56
CA VAL A 79 8.85 -8.66 -10.65
C VAL A 79 8.58 -10.08 -10.20
N GLY A 80 7.75 -10.81 -10.97
CA GLY A 80 7.57 -12.24 -10.77
C GLY A 80 8.86 -13.00 -11.08
N ALA A 81 9.36 -13.78 -10.12
CA ALA A 81 10.61 -14.53 -10.22
C ALA A 81 10.54 -15.83 -9.41
N GLY A 82 11.44 -16.77 -9.68
CA GLY A 82 11.47 -18.05 -8.95
C GLY A 82 11.97 -17.98 -7.51
N ALA A 83 12.51 -16.83 -7.08
CA ALA A 83 13.07 -16.63 -5.74
C ALA A 83 12.86 -15.21 -5.25
N TYR A 84 12.94 -15.03 -3.93
CA TYR A 84 12.91 -13.71 -3.32
C TYR A 84 14.24 -12.99 -3.48
N LYS A 85 14.17 -11.74 -3.94
CA LYS A 85 15.31 -10.82 -3.96
C LYS A 85 14.80 -9.40 -3.85
N VAL A 86 15.28 -8.67 -2.86
CA VAL A 86 14.92 -7.26 -2.66
C VAL A 86 16.18 -6.42 -2.76
N THR A 87 16.14 -5.43 -3.62
CA THR A 87 17.27 -4.50 -3.83
C THR A 87 16.78 -3.07 -3.83
N LEU A 88 17.55 -2.19 -3.21
CA LEU A 88 17.31 -0.76 -3.21
C LEU A 88 18.49 -0.06 -3.89
N THR A 89 18.19 0.72 -4.91
CA THR A 89 19.19 1.50 -5.64
C THR A 89 18.89 2.98 -5.48
N ALA A 90 19.87 3.75 -5.04
CA ALA A 90 19.73 5.19 -4.89
C ALA A 90 19.61 5.91 -6.24
N SER A 91 18.77 6.93 -6.33
CA SER A 91 18.64 7.75 -7.55
C SER A 91 19.71 8.86 -7.62
N SER A 92 20.33 9.27 -6.52
CA SER A 92 21.17 10.47 -6.42
C SER A 92 22.51 10.27 -5.75
N GLY A 93 23.09 9.07 -5.80
CA GLY A 93 24.40 8.80 -5.19
C GLY A 93 24.45 8.82 -3.66
N GLN A 94 23.38 9.28 -3.00
CA GLN A 94 23.18 9.14 -1.55
C GLN A 94 22.28 7.96 -1.31
N SER A 95 22.70 7.04 -0.46
CA SER A 95 21.83 5.91 -0.07
C SER A 95 20.57 6.44 0.60
N PRO A 96 19.39 6.12 0.10
CA PRO A 96 18.15 6.50 0.78
C PRO A 96 18.12 5.84 2.15
N GLN A 97 17.77 6.62 3.18
CA GLN A 97 17.50 6.04 4.48
C GLN A 97 16.15 5.34 4.42
N VAL A 98 16.19 4.04 4.35
CA VAL A 98 14.99 3.19 4.26
C VAL A 98 14.98 2.26 5.47
N HIS A 99 13.88 2.26 6.20
CA HIS A 99 13.63 1.31 7.28
C HIS A 99 12.81 0.15 6.73
N ALA A 100 13.29 -1.07 6.91
CA ALA A 100 12.58 -2.26 6.48
C ALA A 100 12.42 -3.26 7.61
N TYR A 101 11.22 -3.86 7.70
CA TYR A 101 10.95 -4.94 8.65
C TYR A 101 9.93 -5.92 8.08
N LEU A 102 9.98 -7.15 8.55
CA LEU A 102 9.07 -8.22 8.17
C LEU A 102 8.15 -8.54 9.36
N LYS A 103 6.84 -8.44 9.15
CA LYS A 103 5.85 -8.74 10.16
C LYS A 103 4.65 -9.45 9.55
N GLU A 104 4.26 -10.59 10.12
CA GLU A 104 3.07 -11.35 9.71
C GLU A 104 2.99 -11.61 8.19
N GLY A 105 4.11 -11.92 7.55
CA GLY A 105 4.19 -12.15 6.11
C GLY A 105 4.02 -10.89 5.25
N VAL A 106 4.18 -9.71 5.84
CA VAL A 106 4.23 -8.41 5.16
C VAL A 106 5.64 -7.87 5.22
N LEU A 107 6.23 -7.59 4.07
CA LEU A 107 7.45 -6.78 4.00
C LEU A 107 7.04 -5.31 4.03
N HIS A 108 7.42 -4.61 5.08
CA HIS A 108 7.26 -3.17 5.22
C HIS A 108 8.54 -2.48 4.82
N VAL A 109 8.43 -1.46 3.96
CA VAL A 109 9.54 -0.63 3.53
C VAL A 109 9.12 0.83 3.64
N ASP A 110 9.81 1.59 4.48
CA ASP A 110 9.54 3.01 4.71
C ASP A 110 10.74 3.84 4.24
N GLY A 111 10.55 4.59 3.17
CA GLY A 111 11.54 5.50 2.59
C GLY A 111 11.55 6.90 3.21
N GLY A 112 10.88 7.04 4.37
CA GLY A 112 10.81 8.32 5.10
C GLY A 112 9.78 9.30 4.55
N GLU A 113 9.57 10.38 5.27
CA GLU A 113 8.59 11.43 4.96
C GLU A 113 9.16 12.50 3.99
N GLY A 114 9.68 12.10 2.86
CA GLY A 114 10.20 13.05 1.86
C GLY A 114 9.08 13.53 0.91
N ARG A 115 8.65 14.78 1.02
CA ARG A 115 7.94 15.49 -0.06
C ARG A 115 8.97 15.98 -1.07
N GLY A 116 9.57 15.08 -1.84
CA GLY A 116 10.66 15.47 -2.75
C GLY A 116 10.80 14.56 -3.95
N ALA A 117 11.90 14.75 -4.67
CA ALA A 117 12.27 13.89 -5.78
C ALA A 117 12.42 12.43 -5.34
N MET A 118 12.16 11.52 -6.27
CA MET A 118 12.36 10.07 -6.07
C MET A 118 13.73 9.78 -5.48
N GLN A 119 13.75 9.18 -4.29
CA GLN A 119 15.00 8.89 -3.57
C GLN A 119 15.68 7.61 -4.08
N GLY A 120 14.92 6.69 -4.65
CA GLY A 120 15.49 5.43 -5.13
C GLY A 120 14.50 4.52 -5.83
N VAL A 121 15.03 3.41 -6.33
CA VAL A 121 14.27 2.32 -6.93
C VAL A 121 14.34 1.11 -6.00
N LEU A 122 13.20 0.71 -5.46
CA LEU A 122 13.02 -0.54 -4.75
C LEU A 122 12.59 -1.61 -5.73
N ARG A 123 13.46 -2.57 -6.02
CA ARG A 123 13.14 -3.73 -6.85
C ARG A 123 12.88 -4.94 -5.98
N VAL A 124 11.71 -5.55 -6.14
CA VAL A 124 11.23 -6.69 -5.37
C VAL A 124 10.95 -7.83 -6.33
N GLU A 125 11.78 -8.84 -6.31
CA GLU A 125 11.60 -10.10 -7.05
C GLU A 125 10.95 -11.12 -6.12
N VAL A 126 9.83 -11.74 -6.56
CA VAL A 126 9.05 -12.65 -5.71
C VAL A 126 8.44 -13.80 -6.53
N PRO A 127 8.34 -15.01 -5.96
CA PRO A 127 7.65 -16.11 -6.63
C PRO A 127 6.14 -15.89 -6.71
N THR A 128 5.56 -15.25 -5.71
CA THR A 128 4.13 -14.90 -5.65
C THR A 128 3.90 -13.73 -4.72
N LEU A 129 2.81 -12.98 -4.99
CA LEU A 129 2.37 -11.89 -4.12
C LEU A 129 0.84 -11.83 -4.14
N GLN A 130 0.23 -11.51 -3.00
CA GLN A 130 -1.21 -11.41 -2.83
C GLN A 130 -1.69 -9.97 -2.69
N ARG A 131 -0.82 -9.10 -2.16
CA ARG A 131 -1.18 -7.71 -1.90
C ARG A 131 0.01 -6.77 -1.98
N ILE A 132 -0.25 -5.60 -2.56
CA ILE A 132 0.66 -4.45 -2.57
C ILE A 132 -0.08 -3.25 -2.00
N ASP A 133 0.49 -2.64 -0.97
CA ASP A 133 0.07 -1.36 -0.40
C ASP A 133 1.16 -0.33 -0.71
N ALA A 134 0.84 0.69 -1.50
CA ALA A 134 1.79 1.70 -1.91
C ALA A 134 1.31 3.11 -1.52
N ALA A 135 2.09 3.81 -0.71
CA ALA A 135 1.81 5.19 -0.35
C ALA A 135 2.91 6.10 -0.91
N SER A 136 2.52 7.06 -1.74
CA SER A 136 3.44 8.04 -2.38
C SER A 136 4.53 7.41 -3.26
N ALA A 137 4.28 6.23 -3.82
CA ALA A 137 5.22 5.50 -4.67
C ALA A 137 4.75 5.48 -6.13
N GLN A 138 5.70 5.45 -7.08
CA GLN A 138 5.43 5.00 -8.45
C GLN A 138 5.57 3.48 -8.48
N LEU A 139 4.60 2.80 -9.10
CA LEU A 139 4.57 1.34 -9.07
C LEU A 139 4.64 0.76 -10.49
N VAL A 140 5.48 -0.25 -10.64
CA VAL A 140 5.53 -1.10 -11.84
C VAL A 140 5.45 -2.56 -11.37
N VAL A 141 4.52 -3.34 -11.92
CA VAL A 141 4.39 -4.77 -11.63
C VAL A 141 4.56 -5.54 -12.93
N ARG A 142 5.51 -6.47 -12.96
CA ARG A 142 5.87 -7.21 -14.17
C ARG A 142 5.92 -8.72 -13.94
N ALA A 143 5.50 -9.47 -14.96
CA ALA A 143 5.68 -10.92 -15.06
C ALA A 143 5.22 -11.71 -13.81
N LEU A 144 4.29 -11.15 -13.04
CA LEU A 144 3.80 -11.81 -11.84
C LEU A 144 2.74 -12.86 -12.19
N HIS A 145 2.84 -14.01 -11.54
CA HIS A 145 1.87 -15.11 -11.66
C HIS A 145 1.15 -15.29 -10.34
N ALA A 146 -0.16 -15.04 -10.31
CA ALA A 146 -0.96 -15.22 -9.10
C ALA A 146 -2.44 -15.50 -9.46
N PRO A 147 -3.18 -16.26 -8.63
CA PRO A 147 -4.62 -16.39 -8.79
C PRO A 147 -5.34 -15.07 -8.52
N GLU A 148 -4.79 -14.27 -7.60
CA GLU A 148 -5.38 -13.00 -7.19
C GLU A 148 -4.29 -12.04 -6.69
N LEU A 149 -4.41 -10.76 -7.04
CA LEU A 149 -3.58 -9.69 -6.50
C LEU A 149 -4.41 -8.46 -6.19
N SER A 150 -4.25 -7.95 -4.97
CA SER A 150 -4.84 -6.69 -4.52
C SER A 150 -3.79 -5.58 -4.52
N LEU A 151 -4.09 -4.48 -5.19
CA LEU A 151 -3.28 -3.27 -5.22
C LEU A 151 -4.02 -2.13 -4.54
N PHE A 152 -3.44 -1.60 -3.47
CA PHE A 152 -3.94 -0.43 -2.75
C PHE A 152 -2.95 0.72 -2.89
N THR A 153 -3.41 1.87 -3.37
CA THR A 153 -2.59 3.09 -3.45
C THR A 153 -3.22 4.21 -2.65
N TYR A 154 -2.40 4.91 -1.88
CA TYR A 154 -2.87 5.99 -0.99
C TYR A 154 -2.43 7.38 -1.45
N GLY A 155 -1.49 7.47 -2.39
CA GLY A 155 -0.93 8.73 -2.89
C GLY A 155 -1.40 9.14 -4.29
N GLY A 156 -2.15 8.30 -4.99
CA GLY A 156 -2.46 8.49 -6.41
C GLY A 156 -1.22 8.30 -7.31
N GLY A 157 -1.27 8.86 -8.52
CA GLY A 157 -0.12 8.83 -9.44
C GLY A 157 -0.27 7.83 -10.58
N VAL A 158 0.79 7.09 -10.91
CA VAL A 158 0.82 6.13 -12.03
C VAL A 158 1.27 4.76 -11.55
N ALA A 159 0.48 3.74 -11.89
CA ALA A 159 0.86 2.35 -11.74
C ALA A 159 0.85 1.67 -13.12
N THR A 160 1.84 0.82 -13.39
CA THR A 160 1.97 0.10 -14.65
C THR A 160 1.98 -1.41 -14.41
N LEU A 161 1.16 -2.13 -15.15
CA LEU A 161 1.06 -3.59 -15.11
C LEU A 161 1.48 -4.15 -16.46
N GLU A 162 2.56 -4.95 -16.47
CA GLU A 162 3.19 -5.45 -17.71
C GLU A 162 3.39 -6.97 -17.63
N GLN A 163 2.93 -7.70 -18.65
CA GLN A 163 3.17 -9.15 -18.83
C GLN A 163 2.75 -10.00 -17.61
N ASN A 164 1.74 -9.55 -16.85
CA ASN A 164 1.29 -10.26 -15.68
C ASN A 164 0.27 -11.35 -16.05
N HIS A 165 0.33 -12.48 -15.35
CA HIS A 165 -0.61 -13.60 -15.44
C HIS A 165 -1.39 -13.73 -14.14
N VAL A 166 -2.19 -12.70 -13.83
CA VAL A 166 -3.02 -12.64 -12.62
C VAL A 166 -4.48 -12.80 -13.03
N GLN A 167 -5.17 -13.81 -12.47
CA GLN A 167 -6.55 -14.11 -12.85
C GLN A 167 -7.55 -13.07 -12.35
N ARG A 168 -7.30 -12.49 -11.17
CA ARG A 168 -8.16 -11.45 -10.58
C ARG A 168 -7.33 -10.32 -9.99
N TRP A 169 -7.57 -9.12 -10.51
CA TRP A 169 -7.01 -7.90 -9.98
C TRP A 169 -8.06 -7.12 -9.20
N TYR A 170 -7.70 -6.65 -8.01
CA TYR A 170 -8.46 -5.69 -7.24
C TYR A 170 -7.60 -4.44 -7.04
N VAL A 171 -7.99 -3.34 -7.66
CA VAL A 171 -7.24 -2.09 -7.58
C VAL A 171 -8.07 -1.06 -6.86
N PHE A 172 -7.55 -0.56 -5.77
CA PHE A 172 -8.17 0.49 -4.98
C PHE A 172 -7.19 1.65 -4.83
N SER A 173 -7.67 2.85 -5.09
CA SER A 173 -6.92 4.08 -4.84
C SER A 173 -7.78 5.06 -4.03
N SER A 174 -7.17 5.73 -3.05
CA SER A 174 -7.82 6.82 -2.31
C SER A 174 -7.64 8.19 -2.97
N ASN A 175 -6.83 8.27 -4.02
CA ASN A 175 -6.58 9.48 -4.82
C ASN A 175 -6.52 9.10 -6.30
N PRO A 176 -6.66 10.04 -7.23
CA PRO A 176 -6.63 9.75 -8.66
C PRO A 176 -5.39 8.95 -9.07
N LEU A 177 -5.60 7.77 -9.64
CA LEU A 177 -4.58 6.84 -10.11
C LEU A 177 -4.76 6.58 -11.61
N GLU A 178 -3.71 6.79 -12.38
CA GLU A 178 -3.62 6.29 -13.75
C GLU A 178 -3.02 4.88 -13.73
N LEU A 179 -3.83 3.88 -14.12
CA LEU A 179 -3.42 2.49 -14.22
C LEU A 179 -3.15 2.15 -15.69
N ARG A 180 -1.89 1.96 -16.04
CA ARG A 180 -1.47 1.53 -17.37
C ARG A 180 -1.36 0.02 -17.41
N VAL A 181 -2.05 -0.62 -18.35
CA VAL A 181 -2.11 -2.09 -18.43
C VAL A 181 -1.85 -2.53 -19.85
N ASP A 182 -0.90 -3.42 -20.06
CA ASP A 182 -0.65 -4.00 -21.37
C ASP A 182 -1.70 -5.03 -21.79
N ASP A 183 -1.70 -5.39 -23.08
CA ASP A 183 -2.69 -6.31 -23.62
C ASP A 183 -2.54 -7.73 -23.05
N ALA A 184 -1.33 -8.15 -22.71
CA ALA A 184 -1.07 -9.48 -22.13
C ALA A 184 -1.71 -9.60 -20.73
N THR A 185 -1.53 -8.60 -19.89
CA THR A 185 -2.15 -8.54 -18.57
C THR A 185 -3.69 -8.46 -18.66
N PHE A 186 -4.23 -7.69 -19.61
CA PHE A 186 -5.68 -7.64 -19.83
C PHE A 186 -6.26 -8.97 -20.29
N ALA A 187 -5.53 -9.72 -21.14
CA ALA A 187 -5.98 -11.01 -21.65
C ALA A 187 -5.90 -12.11 -20.58
N ALA A 188 -5.02 -11.97 -19.58
CA ALA A 188 -4.77 -12.99 -18.59
C ALA A 188 -5.86 -13.09 -17.51
N GLY A 189 -6.66 -12.04 -17.29
CA GLY A 189 -7.60 -12.05 -16.18
C GLY A 189 -8.65 -10.93 -16.17
N SER A 190 -9.30 -10.77 -15.03
CA SER A 190 -10.28 -9.73 -14.76
C SER A 190 -9.71 -8.65 -13.86
N LEU A 191 -10.08 -7.39 -14.11
CA LEU A 191 -9.63 -6.25 -13.33
C LEU A 191 -10.84 -5.50 -12.78
N LYS A 192 -10.90 -5.36 -11.45
CA LYS A 192 -11.89 -4.55 -10.72
C LYS A 192 -11.17 -3.37 -10.09
N ALA A 193 -11.69 -2.17 -10.32
CA ALA A 193 -11.11 -0.94 -9.78
C ALA A 193 -12.21 -0.04 -9.21
N ASN A 194 -11.86 0.81 -8.22
CA ASN A 194 -12.77 1.85 -7.73
C ASN A 194 -12.78 3.07 -8.67
N ALA A 195 -13.65 4.05 -8.38
CA ALA A 195 -13.92 5.19 -9.26
C ALA A 195 -12.72 6.13 -9.46
N ASP A 196 -11.75 6.13 -8.53
CA ASP A 196 -10.57 6.99 -8.61
C ASP A 196 -9.47 6.43 -9.52
N VAL A 197 -9.69 5.24 -10.10
CA VAL A 197 -8.72 4.57 -10.98
C VAL A 197 -9.13 4.76 -12.44
N VAL A 198 -8.28 5.43 -13.21
CA VAL A 198 -8.41 5.57 -14.66
C VAL A 198 -7.53 4.52 -15.35
N ILE A 199 -8.16 3.55 -16.02
CA ILE A 199 -7.45 2.48 -16.70
C ILE A 199 -7.12 2.92 -18.13
N ARG A 200 -5.83 2.83 -18.51
CA ARG A 200 -5.34 3.06 -19.86
C ARG A 200 -4.62 1.82 -20.38
N ARG A 201 -4.81 1.52 -21.65
CA ARG A 201 -3.97 0.52 -22.31
C ARG A 201 -2.59 1.11 -22.55
N ALA A 202 -1.57 0.36 -22.15
CA ALA A 202 -0.19 0.64 -22.55
C ALA A 202 0.04 0.07 -23.95
N PRO A 203 0.86 0.72 -24.77
CA PRO A 203 1.22 0.21 -26.07
C PRO A 203 2.03 -1.07 -25.99
#